data_61fd9ac7c618b3769172babb6e33cf4c
#
_entry.id   61fd9ac7c618b3769172babb6e33cf4c
#
_cell.length_a   1.000
_cell.length_b   1.000
_cell.length_c   1.000
_cell.angle_alpha   90.00
_cell.angle_beta   90.00
_cell.angle_gamma   90.00
#
_symmetry.space_group_name_H-M   'P 1'
#
loop_
_entity.id
_entity.type
_entity.pdbx_description
1 polymer ?
#
loop_
_entity_poly.entity_id
_entity_poly.type
_entity_poly.pdbx_seq_one_letter_code
_entity_poly.pdbx_strand_id
1 'polypeptide(L)'
;TREVDTRLKKAAEKDHVVAMYELGLFAFEQGRMEDSKKWYAKAAERGHTTAMNNLANIYSKEGNEKEAIKFYLKAAEKSNPLALFNVGNYYEGNKNIKVAKQYYSKVLHVLKEYPDILKEYSASDLETETMNRLLYLEKNFDEDAETE
;
A
#
# COMPACT_ATOMS: atom_id res chain seq x y z
N THR A 1 3.07 -17.54 -19.24
CA THR A 1 2.99 -18.05 -20.61
C THR A 1 1.86 -17.38 -21.38
N ARG A 2 1.89 -17.47 -22.71
CA ARG A 2 0.88 -16.87 -23.58
C ARG A 2 -0.54 -17.41 -23.32
N GLU A 3 -0.66 -18.66 -22.95
CA GLU A 3 -1.94 -19.29 -22.62
C GLU A 3 -2.53 -18.77 -21.32
N VAL A 4 -1.68 -18.58 -20.30
CA VAL A 4 -2.08 -18.01 -19.01
C VAL A 4 -2.55 -16.57 -19.21
N ASP A 5 -1.80 -15.78 -19.98
CA ASP A 5 -2.17 -14.39 -20.31
C ASP A 5 -3.53 -14.33 -21.01
N THR A 6 -3.79 -15.21 -21.97
CA THR A 6 -5.06 -15.26 -22.70
C THR A 6 -6.23 -15.61 -21.78
N ARG A 7 -6.05 -16.58 -20.88
CA ARG A 7 -7.08 -16.98 -19.91
C ARG A 7 -7.38 -15.87 -18.93
N LEU A 8 -6.33 -15.20 -18.43
CA LEU A 8 -6.49 -14.08 -17.50
C LEU A 8 -7.20 -12.91 -18.16
N LYS A 9 -6.89 -12.60 -19.41
CA LYS A 9 -7.57 -11.54 -20.16
C LYS A 9 -9.05 -11.84 -20.36
N LYS A 10 -9.40 -13.06 -20.70
CA LYS A 10 -10.80 -13.47 -20.83
C LYS A 10 -11.55 -13.36 -19.52
N ALA A 11 -10.94 -13.80 -18.42
CA ALA A 11 -11.53 -13.68 -17.08
C ALA A 11 -11.69 -12.22 -16.67
N ALA A 12 -10.68 -11.38 -16.93
CA ALA A 12 -10.73 -9.96 -16.61
C ALA A 12 -11.81 -9.23 -17.40
N GLU A 13 -12.01 -9.60 -18.67
CA GLU A 13 -13.07 -9.06 -19.53
C GLU A 13 -14.46 -9.41 -19.00
N LYS A 14 -14.57 -10.51 -18.24
CA LYS A 14 -15.81 -10.94 -17.55
C LYS A 14 -15.90 -10.40 -16.13
N ASP A 15 -15.19 -9.35 -15.81
CA ASP A 15 -15.23 -8.68 -14.50
C ASP A 15 -14.64 -9.48 -13.32
N HIS A 16 -13.75 -10.42 -13.56
CA HIS A 16 -13.05 -11.14 -12.50
C HIS A 16 -11.92 -10.29 -11.92
N VAL A 17 -12.11 -9.77 -10.73
CA VAL A 17 -11.18 -8.83 -10.06
C VAL A 17 -9.80 -9.46 -9.84
N VAL A 18 -9.76 -10.72 -9.41
CA VAL A 18 -8.48 -11.43 -9.19
C VAL A 18 -7.68 -11.53 -10.50
N ALA A 19 -8.37 -11.82 -11.62
CA ALA A 19 -7.72 -11.88 -12.92
C ALA A 19 -7.15 -10.52 -13.34
N MET A 20 -7.84 -9.43 -13.04
CA MET A 20 -7.35 -8.07 -13.29
C MET A 20 -6.06 -7.81 -12.50
N TYR A 21 -6.06 -8.17 -11.21
CA TYR A 21 -4.89 -8.06 -10.35
C TYR A 21 -3.72 -8.88 -10.89
N GLU A 22 -3.96 -10.14 -11.25
CA GLU A 22 -2.95 -11.05 -11.79
C GLU A 22 -2.34 -10.51 -13.09
N LEU A 23 -3.14 -9.92 -13.98
CA LEU A 23 -2.67 -9.28 -15.19
C LEU A 23 -1.79 -8.06 -14.87
N GLY A 24 -2.19 -7.28 -13.87
CA GLY A 24 -1.40 -6.15 -13.41
C GLY A 24 -0.03 -6.59 -12.89
N LEU A 25 -0.03 -7.65 -12.09
CA LEU A 25 1.19 -8.23 -11.52
C LEU A 25 2.10 -8.78 -12.63
N PHE A 26 1.54 -9.53 -13.56
CA PHE A 26 2.29 -10.08 -14.68
C PHE A 26 2.93 -8.98 -15.53
N ALA A 27 2.16 -7.94 -15.86
CA ALA A 27 2.67 -6.79 -16.61
C ALA A 27 3.79 -6.07 -15.84
N PHE A 28 3.64 -5.93 -14.53
CA PHE A 28 4.67 -5.34 -13.67
C PHE A 28 5.98 -6.12 -13.73
N GLU A 29 5.90 -7.44 -13.62
CA GLU A 29 7.07 -8.33 -13.68
C GLU A 29 7.76 -8.27 -15.04
N GLN A 30 7.00 -8.01 -16.11
CA GLN A 30 7.52 -7.86 -17.47
C GLN A 30 8.05 -6.44 -17.74
N GLY A 31 7.96 -5.52 -16.80
CA GLY A 31 8.36 -4.14 -16.99
C GLY A 31 7.39 -3.30 -17.79
N ARG A 32 6.19 -3.81 -18.09
CA ARG A 32 5.14 -3.11 -18.84
C ARG A 32 4.29 -2.27 -17.87
N MET A 33 4.85 -1.15 -17.43
CA MET A 33 4.24 -0.34 -16.38
C MET A 33 2.89 0.27 -16.76
N GLU A 34 2.70 0.71 -18.00
CA GLU A 34 1.42 1.29 -18.43
C GLU A 34 0.29 0.25 -18.41
N ASP A 35 0.57 -0.97 -18.88
CA ASP A 35 -0.38 -2.08 -18.81
C ASP A 35 -0.66 -2.47 -17.36
N SER A 36 0.38 -2.51 -16.52
CA SER A 36 0.25 -2.83 -15.11
C SER A 36 -0.68 -1.83 -14.40
N LYS A 37 -0.46 -0.53 -14.60
CA LYS A 37 -1.31 0.53 -14.04
C LYS A 37 -2.77 0.39 -14.49
N LYS A 38 -2.97 0.09 -15.76
CA LYS A 38 -4.31 -0.11 -16.33
C LYS A 38 -5.08 -1.23 -15.62
N TRP A 39 -4.44 -2.39 -15.48
CA TRP A 39 -5.09 -3.55 -14.85
C TRP A 39 -5.26 -3.37 -13.34
N TYR A 40 -4.26 -2.80 -12.66
CA TYR A 40 -4.38 -2.49 -11.23
C TYR A 40 -5.50 -1.46 -10.98
N ALA A 41 -5.62 -0.45 -11.85
CA ALA A 41 -6.69 0.55 -11.72
C ALA A 41 -8.08 -0.08 -11.83
N LYS A 42 -8.25 -1.00 -12.78
CA LYS A 42 -9.52 -1.73 -12.93
C LYS A 42 -9.83 -2.59 -11.70
N ALA A 43 -8.85 -3.30 -11.18
CA ALA A 43 -9.02 -4.09 -9.96
C ALA A 43 -9.31 -3.20 -8.74
N ALA A 44 -8.62 -2.06 -8.65
CA ALA A 44 -8.82 -1.08 -7.59
C ALA A 44 -10.26 -0.51 -7.59
N GLU A 45 -10.80 -0.19 -8.76
CA GLU A 45 -12.19 0.28 -8.92
C GLU A 45 -13.19 -0.75 -8.38
N ARG A 46 -12.83 -2.02 -8.42
CA ARG A 46 -13.66 -3.12 -7.91
C ARG A 46 -13.37 -3.44 -6.45
N GLY A 47 -12.56 -2.63 -5.78
CA GLY A 47 -12.29 -2.75 -4.35
C GLY A 47 -11.12 -3.67 -3.99
N HIS A 48 -10.27 -4.06 -4.93
CA HIS A 48 -9.11 -4.91 -4.64
C HIS A 48 -8.02 -4.09 -3.96
N THR A 49 -7.86 -4.30 -2.66
CA THR A 49 -7.00 -3.49 -1.80
C THR A 49 -5.52 -3.58 -2.15
N THR A 50 -5.03 -4.79 -2.45
CA THR A 50 -3.62 -4.99 -2.84
C THR A 50 -3.32 -4.29 -4.16
N ALA A 51 -4.27 -4.30 -5.12
CA ALA A 51 -4.11 -3.58 -6.38
C ALA A 51 -4.01 -2.07 -6.16
N MET A 52 -4.82 -1.51 -5.24
CA MET A 52 -4.74 -0.10 -4.87
C MET A 52 -3.34 0.27 -4.37
N ASN A 53 -2.81 -0.54 -3.45
CA ASN A 53 -1.49 -0.30 -2.88
C ASN A 53 -0.38 -0.43 -3.94
N ASN A 54 -0.46 -1.45 -4.78
CA ASN A 54 0.52 -1.66 -5.86
C ASN A 54 0.49 -0.54 -6.90
N LEU A 55 -0.71 -0.08 -7.26
CA LEU A 55 -0.88 1.05 -8.17
C LEU A 55 -0.25 2.32 -7.57
N ALA A 56 -0.51 2.56 -6.29
CA ALA A 56 0.09 3.69 -5.57
C ALA A 56 1.62 3.61 -5.57
N ASN A 57 2.18 2.41 -5.35
CA ASN A 57 3.63 2.19 -5.39
C ASN A 57 4.22 2.57 -6.76
N ILE A 58 3.55 2.22 -7.85
CA ILE A 58 4.00 2.57 -9.20
C ILE A 58 4.00 4.10 -9.38
N TYR A 59 2.92 4.77 -8.99
CA TYR A 59 2.84 6.23 -9.06
C TYR A 59 3.92 6.91 -8.23
N SER A 60 4.19 6.39 -7.03
CA SER A 60 5.24 6.92 -6.16
C SER A 60 6.63 6.82 -6.80
N LYS A 61 6.93 5.67 -7.41
CA LYS A 61 8.20 5.46 -8.14
C LYS A 61 8.34 6.37 -9.36
N GLU A 62 7.23 6.71 -9.98
CA GLU A 62 7.21 7.65 -11.10
C GLU A 62 7.28 9.12 -10.66
N GLY A 63 7.32 9.38 -9.35
CA GLY A 63 7.35 10.72 -8.79
C GLY A 63 5.99 11.39 -8.69
N ASN A 64 4.92 10.66 -8.99
CA ASN A 64 3.55 11.18 -8.92
C ASN A 64 2.95 10.92 -7.53
N GLU A 65 3.44 11.65 -6.53
CA GLU A 65 3.01 11.49 -5.13
C GLU A 65 1.54 11.84 -4.91
N LYS A 66 1.01 12.76 -5.71
CA LYS A 66 -0.41 13.18 -5.61
C LYS A 66 -1.36 12.03 -5.94
N GLU A 67 -1.08 11.28 -7.00
CA GLU A 67 -1.88 10.09 -7.34
C GLU A 67 -1.58 8.94 -6.37
N ALA A 68 -0.31 8.78 -5.98
CA ALA A 68 0.09 7.73 -5.05
C ALA A 68 -0.67 7.82 -3.73
N ILE A 69 -0.69 8.99 -3.09
CA ILE A 69 -1.36 9.15 -1.79
C ILE A 69 -2.85 8.87 -1.87
N LYS A 70 -3.48 9.22 -2.98
CA LYS A 70 -4.90 8.97 -3.22
C LYS A 70 -5.24 7.47 -3.12
N PHE A 71 -4.43 6.63 -3.78
CA PHE A 71 -4.64 5.19 -3.78
C PHE A 71 -4.18 4.52 -2.49
N TYR A 72 -3.11 5.01 -1.86
CA TYR A 72 -2.70 4.55 -0.53
C TYR A 72 -3.81 4.81 0.50
N LEU A 73 -4.43 5.98 0.47
CA LEU A 73 -5.52 6.31 1.40
C LEU A 73 -6.73 5.40 1.20
N LYS A 74 -7.09 5.09 -0.05
CA LYS A 74 -8.17 4.15 -0.34
C LYS A 74 -7.90 2.77 0.22
N ALA A 75 -6.69 2.25 0.06
CA ALA A 75 -6.30 0.96 0.61
C ALA A 75 -6.22 1.01 2.14
N ALA A 76 -5.75 2.12 2.70
CA ALA A 76 -5.67 2.33 4.15
C ALA A 76 -7.05 2.35 4.81
N GLU A 77 -8.07 2.89 4.15
CA GLU A 77 -9.47 2.86 4.62
C GLU A 77 -9.96 1.42 4.83
N LYS A 78 -9.40 0.48 4.08
CA LYS A 78 -9.71 -0.95 4.19
C LYS A 78 -8.75 -1.68 5.13
N SER A 79 -8.00 -0.93 5.94
CA SER A 79 -7.06 -1.47 6.94
C SER A 79 -5.93 -2.31 6.36
N ASN A 80 -5.52 -2.04 5.11
CA ASN A 80 -4.34 -2.70 4.55
C ASN A 80 -3.09 -2.19 5.26
N PRO A 81 -2.32 -3.06 5.94
CA PRO A 81 -1.20 -2.61 6.77
C PRO A 81 -0.06 -1.97 5.96
N LEU A 82 0.21 -2.46 4.76
CA LEU A 82 1.23 -1.86 3.89
C LEU A 82 0.83 -0.45 3.45
N ALA A 83 -0.45 -0.26 3.12
CA ALA A 83 -0.97 1.05 2.74
C ALA A 83 -0.93 2.01 3.93
N LEU A 84 -1.33 1.57 5.11
CA LEU A 84 -1.25 2.37 6.34
C LEU A 84 0.18 2.83 6.60
N PHE A 85 1.14 1.92 6.44
CA PHE A 85 2.56 2.24 6.58
C PHE A 85 3.00 3.28 5.54
N ASN A 86 2.62 3.09 4.29
CA ASN A 86 2.97 4.01 3.20
C ASN A 86 2.35 5.41 3.39
N VAL A 87 1.13 5.49 3.92
CA VAL A 87 0.51 6.77 4.29
C VAL A 87 1.31 7.42 5.42
N GLY A 88 1.72 6.66 6.42
CA GLY A 88 2.59 7.14 7.48
C GLY A 88 3.88 7.76 6.94
N ASN A 89 4.54 7.05 6.00
CA ASN A 89 5.74 7.55 5.33
C ASN A 89 5.49 8.86 4.58
N TYR A 90 4.37 8.97 3.90
CA TYR A 90 4.00 10.19 3.19
C TYR A 90 3.89 11.39 4.14
N TYR A 91 3.17 11.23 5.24
CA TYR A 91 3.01 12.31 6.22
C TYR A 91 4.31 12.63 6.95
N GLU A 92 5.13 11.61 7.24
CA GLU A 92 6.46 11.84 7.81
C GLU A 92 7.33 12.67 6.86
N GLY A 93 7.34 12.33 5.58
CA GLY A 93 8.08 13.06 4.55
C GLY A 93 7.64 14.52 4.40
N ASN A 94 6.36 14.80 4.66
CA ASN A 94 5.80 16.15 4.66
C ASN A 94 5.88 16.84 6.03
N LYS A 95 6.59 16.24 6.97
CA LYS A 95 6.81 16.76 8.33
C LYS A 95 5.53 16.88 9.18
N ASN A 96 4.48 16.18 8.78
CA ASN A 96 3.26 16.06 9.60
C ASN A 96 3.42 14.87 10.55
N ILE A 97 4.21 15.08 11.58
CA ILE A 97 4.65 14.02 12.49
C ILE A 97 3.49 13.41 13.29
N LYS A 98 2.55 14.24 13.73
CA LYS A 98 1.38 13.78 14.47
C LYS A 98 0.56 12.77 13.68
N VAL A 99 0.25 13.09 12.41
CA VAL A 99 -0.53 12.20 11.55
C VAL A 99 0.27 10.95 11.17
N ALA A 100 1.58 11.10 10.92
CA ALA A 100 2.45 9.96 10.64
C ALA A 100 2.42 8.95 11.79
N LYS A 101 2.53 9.40 13.03
CA LYS A 101 2.44 8.55 14.22
C LYS A 101 1.10 7.83 14.31
N GLN A 102 0.01 8.51 13.99
CA GLN A 102 -1.33 7.91 13.98
C GLN A 102 -1.42 6.74 13.00
N TYR A 103 -0.91 6.91 11.80
CA TYR A 103 -0.92 5.84 10.78
C TYR A 103 0.00 4.68 11.14
N TYR A 104 1.20 4.95 11.66
CA TYR A 104 2.09 3.89 12.14
C TYR A 104 1.48 3.11 13.30
N SER A 105 0.80 3.79 14.22
CA SER A 105 0.08 3.12 15.31
C SER A 105 -1.04 2.24 14.80
N LYS A 106 -1.74 2.66 13.75
CA LYS A 106 -2.77 1.86 13.09
C LYS A 106 -2.19 0.59 12.47
N VAL A 107 -0.98 0.67 11.89
CA VAL A 107 -0.28 -0.53 11.36
C VAL A 107 -0.14 -1.57 12.46
N LEU A 108 0.42 -1.17 13.60
CA LEU A 108 0.64 -2.07 14.73
C LEU A 108 -0.67 -2.65 15.27
N HIS A 109 -1.72 -1.82 15.31
CA HIS A 109 -3.05 -2.26 15.75
C HIS A 109 -3.62 -3.35 14.81
N VAL A 110 -3.57 -3.14 13.49
CA VAL A 110 -4.04 -4.11 12.51
C VAL A 110 -3.27 -5.43 12.61
N LEU A 111 -1.95 -5.36 12.73
CA LEU A 111 -1.11 -6.56 12.84
C LEU A 111 -1.40 -7.35 14.12
N LYS A 112 -1.75 -6.66 15.20
CA LYS A 112 -2.12 -7.29 16.48
C LYS A 112 -3.50 -7.95 16.42
N GLU A 113 -4.49 -7.26 15.80
CA GLU A 113 -5.86 -7.76 15.72
C GLU A 113 -6.01 -8.91 14.72
N TYR A 114 -5.20 -8.92 13.68
CA TYR A 114 -5.28 -9.92 12.61
C TYR A 114 -3.92 -10.62 12.41
N PRO A 115 -3.52 -11.49 13.36
CA PRO A 115 -2.20 -12.13 13.29
C PRO A 115 -2.00 -13.03 12.06
N ASP A 116 -3.07 -13.45 11.40
CA ASP A 116 -2.97 -14.25 10.17
C ASP A 116 -2.43 -13.43 8.99
N ILE A 117 -2.60 -12.11 9.00
CA ILE A 117 -1.99 -11.21 8.02
C ILE A 117 -0.46 -11.29 8.11
N LEU A 118 0.08 -11.56 9.31
CA LEU A 118 1.51 -11.74 9.54
C LEU A 118 2.12 -12.88 8.73
N LYS A 119 1.31 -13.87 8.36
CA LYS A 119 1.77 -15.01 7.57
C LYS A 119 1.82 -14.73 6.08
N GLU A 120 0.98 -13.82 5.58
CA GLU A 120 0.88 -13.49 4.15
C GLU A 120 1.91 -12.46 3.69
N TYR A 121 2.34 -11.60 4.59
CA TYR A 121 3.36 -10.58 4.34
C TYR A 121 4.54 -10.87 5.27
N SER A 122 5.75 -10.48 4.90
CA SER A 122 6.91 -10.49 5.82
C SER A 122 6.64 -9.52 6.97
N ALA A 123 5.60 -9.82 7.74
CA ALA A 123 4.96 -8.86 8.64
C ALA A 123 5.79 -8.62 9.90
N SER A 124 6.70 -9.56 10.24
CA SER A 124 7.69 -9.30 11.29
C SER A 124 8.59 -8.11 10.89
N ASP A 125 8.91 -8.00 9.61
CA ASP A 125 9.72 -6.90 9.09
C ASP A 125 8.93 -5.59 9.10
N LEU A 126 7.66 -5.63 8.69
CA LEU A 126 6.78 -4.47 8.71
C LEU A 126 6.55 -3.98 10.15
N GLU A 127 6.29 -4.90 11.06
CA GLU A 127 6.11 -4.58 12.49
C GLU A 127 7.37 -3.91 13.05
N THR A 128 8.54 -4.51 12.82
CA THR A 128 9.82 -3.99 13.30
C THR A 128 10.11 -2.62 12.71
N GLU A 129 9.94 -2.45 11.41
CA GLU A 129 10.17 -1.18 10.73
C GLU A 129 9.21 -0.08 11.25
N THR A 130 7.93 -0.43 11.44
CA THR A 130 6.94 0.50 11.97
C THR A 130 7.29 0.93 13.39
N MET A 131 7.67 -0.01 14.25
CA MET A 131 8.11 0.28 15.62
C MET A 131 9.34 1.18 15.63
N ASN A 132 10.31 0.90 14.77
CA ASN A 132 11.53 1.72 14.65
C ASN A 132 11.20 3.16 14.22
N ARG A 133 10.27 3.32 13.27
CA ARG A 133 9.85 4.66 12.84
C ARG A 133 9.14 5.43 13.97
N LEU A 134 8.26 4.76 14.71
CA LEU A 134 7.59 5.36 15.85
C LEU A 134 8.58 5.80 16.92
N LEU A 135 9.52 4.94 17.28
CA LEU A 135 10.55 5.26 18.28
C LEU A 135 11.41 6.45 17.83
N TYR A 136 11.77 6.49 16.55
CA TYR A 136 12.53 7.60 15.98
C TYR A 136 11.75 8.93 16.10
N LEU A 137 10.45 8.90 15.77
CA LEU A 137 9.61 10.10 15.81
C LEU A 137 9.39 10.58 17.24
N GLU A 138 9.19 9.67 18.19
CA GLU A 138 9.04 9.99 19.60
C GLU A 138 10.31 10.63 20.19
N LYS A 139 11.47 10.12 19.77
CA LYS A 139 12.76 10.62 20.24
C LYS A 139 13.13 11.99 19.68
N ASN A 140 12.81 12.25 18.40
CA ASN A 140 13.26 13.44 17.69
C ASN A 140 12.21 14.54 17.59
N PHE A 141 10.93 14.22 17.83
CA PHE A 141 9.80 15.16 17.74
C PHE A 141 8.88 14.94 18.92
N ASP A 142 9.33 15.40 20.11
CA ASP A 142 8.56 15.33 21.35
C ASP A 142 7.51 16.44 21.33
N GLU A 143 6.23 16.05 21.27
CA GLU A 143 5.10 16.98 21.25
C GLU A 143 5.02 17.81 22.55
N ASP A 144 5.50 17.25 23.66
CA ASP A 144 5.49 17.93 24.96
C ASP A 144 6.55 19.04 25.05
N ALA A 145 7.60 18.98 24.23
CA ALA A 145 8.64 20.00 24.17
C ALA A 145 8.23 21.23 23.37
N GLU A 146 7.23 21.12 22.48
CA GLU A 146 6.74 22.23 21.66
C GLU A 146 5.68 23.09 22.38
N THR A 147 5.18 22.65 23.53
CA THR A 147 4.16 23.36 24.32
C THR A 147 4.72 24.23 25.48
N GLU A 148 6.02 24.19 25.67
CA GLU A 148 6.76 25.05 26.57
C GLU A 148 7.43 26.23 25.82
#